data_69d325f0f496f6ade285f47e5624efb8
#
_entry.id   69d325f0f496f6ade285f47e5624efb8
#
_cell.length_a   1.000
_cell.length_b   1.000
_cell.length_c   1.000
_cell.angle_alpha   90.00
_cell.angle_beta   90.00
_cell.angle_gamma   90.00
#
_symmetry.space_group_name_H-M   'P 1'
#
loop_
_entity.id
_entity.type
_entity.pdbx_description
1 polymer ?
#
loop_
_entity_poly.entity_id
_entity_poly.type
_entity_poly.pdbx_seq_one_letter_code
_entity_poly.pdbx_strand_id
1 'polypeptide(L)'
;MMLDEIQTGFGRSGKMMAYEWDMDEKPDILIVGKALSGGLMPVSGAFCNDNIMLNIKPGEHGSTYGGNPLAMAVARTAIQTMVDEKMPENAEKMG
;
A
#
# COMPACT_ATOMS: atom_id res chain seq x y z
N MET A 1 8.63 -12.44 -7.18
CA MET A 1 8.54 -12.34 -5.69
C MET A 1 7.30 -11.53 -5.33
N MET A 2 6.54 -11.99 -4.32
CA MET A 2 5.36 -11.29 -3.80
C MET A 2 5.60 -10.92 -2.34
N LEU A 3 5.34 -9.65 -1.99
CA LEU A 3 5.46 -9.16 -0.62
C LEU A 3 4.10 -8.71 -0.09
N ASP A 4 3.75 -9.21 1.08
CA ASP A 4 2.58 -8.78 1.84
C ASP A 4 3.00 -7.71 2.86
N GLU A 5 2.75 -6.47 2.52
CA GLU A 5 3.01 -5.30 3.36
C GLU A 5 1.73 -4.73 4.00
N ILE A 6 0.67 -5.56 4.10
CA ILE A 6 -0.60 -5.12 4.72
C ILE A 6 -0.38 -4.63 6.14
N GLN A 7 0.48 -5.32 6.91
CA GLN A 7 0.80 -4.96 8.30
C GLN A 7 2.00 -4.01 8.40
N THR A 8 3.00 -4.18 7.56
CA THR A 8 4.33 -3.57 7.72
C THR A 8 4.52 -2.29 6.90
N GLY A 9 3.71 -2.10 5.88
CA GLY A 9 3.77 -0.94 5.01
C GLY A 9 3.25 0.36 5.63
N PHE A 10 3.37 1.42 4.86
CA PHE A 10 2.92 2.77 5.19
C PHE A 10 3.49 3.32 6.51
N GLY A 11 4.82 3.28 6.62
CA GLY A 11 5.55 3.92 7.70
C GLY A 11 5.68 3.11 8.99
N ARG A 12 5.02 1.96 9.10
CA ARG A 12 5.00 1.16 10.34
C ARG A 12 6.39 0.78 10.83
N SER A 13 7.29 0.44 9.93
CA SER A 13 8.65 -0.01 10.22
C SER A 13 9.71 1.10 10.20
N GLY A 14 9.32 2.35 9.94
CA GLY A 14 10.26 3.46 9.78
C GLY A 14 10.62 3.80 8.33
N LYS A 15 10.22 2.95 7.37
CA LYS A 15 10.26 3.22 5.93
C LYS A 15 8.86 3.25 5.38
N MET A 16 8.64 3.82 4.19
CA MET A 16 7.31 3.79 3.57
C MET A 16 6.85 2.34 3.39
N MET A 17 7.72 1.47 2.88
CA MET A 17 7.52 0.01 2.82
C MET A 17 8.62 -0.69 3.59
N ALA A 18 8.29 -1.75 4.32
CA ALA A 18 9.27 -2.44 5.16
C ALA A 18 10.39 -3.12 4.37
N TYR A 19 10.12 -3.58 3.14
CA TYR A 19 11.14 -4.20 2.31
C TYR A 19 12.31 -3.26 1.98
N GLU A 20 12.12 -1.95 2.06
CA GLU A 20 13.17 -0.95 1.83
C GLU A 20 14.33 -1.01 2.85
N TRP A 21 14.16 -1.77 3.93
CA TRP A 21 15.24 -2.03 4.90
C TRP A 21 16.27 -3.04 4.39
N ASP A 22 15.79 -4.06 3.68
CA ASP A 22 16.58 -5.25 3.37
C ASP A 22 16.81 -5.45 1.87
N MET A 23 16.09 -4.70 1.03
CA MET A 23 16.08 -4.93 -0.41
C MET A 23 16.16 -3.62 -1.20
N ASP A 24 17.06 -3.60 -2.17
CA ASP A 24 17.15 -2.52 -3.16
C ASP A 24 16.21 -2.76 -4.35
N GLU A 25 15.82 -4.02 -4.59
CA GLU A 25 14.95 -4.41 -5.69
C GLU A 25 13.48 -4.35 -5.29
N LYS A 26 12.65 -3.88 -6.23
CA LYS A 26 11.19 -3.84 -6.03
C LYS A 26 10.60 -5.25 -6.18
N PRO A 27 9.58 -5.60 -5.38
CA PRO A 27 8.86 -6.85 -5.56
C PRO A 27 8.12 -6.89 -6.90
N ASP A 28 7.86 -8.09 -7.42
CA ASP A 28 7.00 -8.28 -8.59
C ASP A 28 5.54 -7.96 -8.29
N ILE A 29 5.09 -8.31 -7.08
CA ILE A 29 3.76 -8.00 -6.57
C ILE A 29 3.88 -7.47 -5.15
N LEU A 30 3.27 -6.33 -4.89
CA LEU A 30 3.17 -5.71 -3.57
C LEU A 30 1.71 -5.66 -3.12
N ILE A 31 1.43 -6.27 -1.96
CA ILE A 31 0.09 -6.27 -1.36
C ILE A 31 0.08 -5.29 -0.18
N VAL A 32 -0.92 -4.41 -0.16
CA VAL A 32 -1.04 -3.34 0.85
C VAL A 32 -2.47 -3.23 1.39
N GLY A 33 -2.60 -2.69 2.58
CA GLY A 33 -3.89 -2.50 3.24
C GLY A 33 -3.75 -1.75 4.56
N LYS A 34 -4.62 -2.01 5.49
CA LYS A 34 -4.62 -1.41 6.87
C LYS A 34 -4.33 0.09 6.87
N ALA A 35 -3.09 0.49 7.15
CA ALA A 35 -2.68 1.89 7.25
C ALA A 35 -2.88 2.70 5.96
N LEU A 36 -3.09 2.05 4.82
CA LEU A 36 -3.41 2.69 3.54
C LEU A 36 -4.55 3.69 3.63
N SER A 37 -5.53 3.44 4.49
CA SER A 37 -6.68 4.34 4.68
C SER A 37 -6.60 5.22 5.93
N GLY A 38 -5.47 5.24 6.63
CA GLY A 38 -5.38 5.92 7.93
C GLY A 38 -6.33 5.35 9.00
N GLY A 39 -6.85 4.14 8.80
CA GLY A 39 -7.78 3.48 9.72
C GLY A 39 -9.25 3.87 9.57
N LEU A 40 -9.59 4.73 8.62
CA LEU A 40 -10.96 5.25 8.46
C LEU A 40 -11.87 4.35 7.61
N MET A 41 -11.31 3.68 6.61
CA MET A 41 -12.06 2.86 5.66
C MET A 41 -11.32 1.55 5.36
N PRO A 42 -12.04 0.43 5.14
CA PRO A 42 -11.42 -0.78 4.60
C PRO A 42 -10.93 -0.53 3.17
N VAL A 43 -9.61 -0.47 3.01
CA VAL A 43 -8.95 -0.32 1.69
C VAL A 43 -7.77 -1.25 1.62
N SER A 44 -7.64 -1.93 0.50
CA SER A 44 -6.47 -2.75 0.17
C SER A 44 -6.19 -2.66 -1.33
N GLY A 45 -4.99 -3.06 -1.71
CA GLY A 45 -4.59 -3.09 -3.10
C GLY A 45 -3.47 -4.09 -3.34
N ALA A 46 -3.37 -4.54 -4.58
CA ALA A 46 -2.24 -5.29 -5.08
C ALA A 46 -1.64 -4.52 -6.26
N PHE A 47 -0.36 -4.29 -6.20
CA PHE A 47 0.38 -3.55 -7.23
C PHE A 47 1.39 -4.48 -7.89
N CYS A 48 1.45 -4.45 -9.20
CA CYS A 48 2.46 -5.16 -9.96
C CYS A 48 2.68 -4.49 -11.32
N ASN A 49 3.69 -4.95 -12.04
CA ASN A 49 3.97 -4.48 -13.39
C ASN A 49 2.92 -4.99 -14.39
N ASP A 50 2.81 -4.32 -15.54
CA ASP A 50 1.86 -4.65 -16.60
C ASP A 50 2.01 -6.10 -17.12
N ASN A 51 3.22 -6.61 -17.20
CA ASN A 51 3.48 -7.99 -17.63
C ASN A 51 2.82 -9.06 -16.72
N ILE A 52 2.50 -8.69 -15.49
CA ILE A 52 1.76 -9.53 -14.55
C ILE A 52 0.27 -9.14 -14.58
N MET A 53 -0.03 -7.86 -14.38
CA MET A 53 -1.41 -7.38 -14.25
C MET A 53 -2.25 -7.65 -15.49
N LEU A 54 -1.70 -7.49 -16.68
CA LEU A 54 -2.42 -7.69 -17.95
C LEU A 54 -2.71 -9.16 -18.31
N ASN A 55 -2.30 -10.11 -17.47
CA ASN A 55 -2.78 -11.48 -17.58
C ASN A 55 -4.24 -11.63 -17.17
N ILE A 56 -4.73 -10.74 -16.30
CA ILE A 56 -6.16 -10.68 -15.93
C ILE A 56 -6.93 -10.00 -17.07
N LYS A 57 -7.85 -10.73 -17.67
CA LYS A 57 -8.66 -10.22 -18.79
C LYS A 57 -9.95 -9.58 -18.28
N PRO A 58 -10.58 -8.70 -19.08
CA PRO A 58 -11.88 -8.13 -18.74
C PRO A 58 -12.90 -9.22 -18.39
N GLY A 59 -13.55 -9.08 -17.23
CA GLY A 59 -14.55 -10.04 -16.74
C GLY A 59 -14.01 -11.19 -15.87
N GLU A 60 -12.70 -11.36 -15.76
CA GLU A 60 -12.11 -12.43 -14.93
C GLU A 60 -11.98 -12.06 -13.45
N HIS A 61 -11.98 -10.77 -13.16
CA HIS A 61 -11.92 -10.25 -11.79
C HIS A 61 -12.88 -9.08 -11.63
N GLY A 62 -13.52 -9.00 -10.47
CA GLY A 62 -14.42 -7.92 -10.14
C GLY A 62 -14.58 -7.76 -8.62
N SER A 63 -14.98 -6.55 -8.22
CA SER A 63 -15.30 -6.23 -6.85
C SER A 63 -16.41 -5.19 -6.84
N THR A 64 -17.43 -5.40 -6.02
CA THR A 64 -18.54 -4.45 -5.87
C THR A 64 -18.08 -3.12 -5.29
N TYR A 65 -17.15 -3.15 -4.34
CA TYR A 65 -16.65 -1.96 -3.64
C TYR A 65 -15.25 -1.53 -4.04
N GLY A 66 -14.54 -2.34 -4.82
CA GLY A 66 -13.18 -2.03 -5.26
C GLY A 66 -13.13 -0.75 -6.08
N GLY A 67 -12.17 0.11 -5.80
CA GLY A 67 -11.99 1.38 -6.50
C GLY A 67 -13.07 2.43 -6.23
N ASN A 68 -13.89 2.29 -5.18
CA ASN A 68 -14.91 3.28 -4.89
C ASN A 68 -14.30 4.66 -4.58
N PRO A 69 -14.92 5.77 -5.04
CA PRO A 69 -14.34 7.11 -4.95
C PRO A 69 -14.06 7.59 -3.52
N LEU A 70 -14.92 7.22 -2.59
CA LEU A 70 -14.75 7.62 -1.18
C LEU A 70 -13.50 6.99 -0.58
N ALA A 71 -13.34 5.68 -0.72
CA ALA A 71 -12.17 4.97 -0.21
C ALA A 71 -10.88 5.45 -0.88
N MET A 72 -10.91 5.77 -2.16
CA MET A 72 -9.76 6.31 -2.89
C MET A 72 -9.37 7.71 -2.40
N ALA A 73 -10.34 8.57 -2.14
CA ALA A 73 -10.10 9.89 -1.57
C ALA A 73 -9.50 9.81 -0.17
N VAL A 74 -10.02 8.93 0.67
CA VAL A 74 -9.49 8.69 2.03
C VAL A 74 -8.06 8.15 1.97
N ALA A 75 -7.79 7.15 1.15
CA ALA A 75 -6.45 6.56 1.01
C ALA A 75 -5.42 7.59 0.50
N ARG A 76 -5.79 8.38 -0.50
CA ARG A 76 -4.94 9.46 -1.02
C ARG A 76 -4.58 10.47 0.07
N THR A 77 -5.57 10.91 0.85
CA THR A 77 -5.36 11.88 1.93
C THR A 77 -4.50 11.27 3.04
N ALA A 78 -4.73 10.01 3.41
CA ALA A 78 -3.94 9.32 4.41
C ALA A 78 -2.46 9.22 4.02
N ILE A 79 -2.18 8.82 2.79
CA ILE A 79 -0.79 8.74 2.27
C ILE A 79 -0.15 10.14 2.27
N GLN A 80 -0.87 11.16 1.78
CA GLN A 80 -0.34 12.51 1.75
C GLN A 80 0.00 13.01 3.17
N THR A 81 -0.88 12.77 4.14
CA THR A 81 -0.65 13.13 5.54
C THR A 81 0.58 12.42 6.12
N MET A 82 0.75 11.13 5.84
CA MET A 82 1.92 10.37 6.29
C MET A 82 3.24 10.98 5.79
N VAL A 83 3.24 11.42 4.52
CA VAL A 83 4.42 12.06 3.91
C VAL A 83 4.65 13.45 4.49
N ASP A 84 3.61 14.28 4.56
CA ASP A 84 3.71 15.67 5.01
C ASP A 84 4.13 15.77 6.49
N GLU A 85 3.63 14.87 7.32
CA GLU A 85 3.96 14.81 8.75
C GLU A 85 5.19 13.94 9.06
N LYS A 86 5.86 13.39 8.04
CA LYS A 86 7.06 12.56 8.19
C LYS A 86 6.86 11.42 9.18
N MET A 87 5.74 10.74 9.08
CA MET A 87 5.38 9.65 10.00
C MET A 87 6.35 8.46 9.96
N PRO A 88 6.88 8.03 8.80
CA PRO A 88 7.88 6.97 8.76
C PRO A 88 9.15 7.33 9.54
N GLU A 89 9.67 8.54 9.37
CA GLU A 89 10.86 9.00 10.08
C GLU A 89 10.63 9.11 11.58
N ASN A 90 9.42 9.49 12.00
CA ASN A 90 9.06 9.49 13.41
C ASN A 90 8.99 8.06 13.97
N ALA A 91 8.44 7.12 13.22
CA ALA A 91 8.38 5.70 13.62
C ALA A 91 9.79 5.11 13.80
N GLU A 92 10.72 5.39 12.87
CA GLU A 92 12.11 4.98 12.98
C GLU A 92 12.78 5.54 14.23
N LYS A 93 12.55 6.82 14.52
CA LYS A 93 13.14 7.50 15.69
C LYS A 93 12.61 6.97 17.02
N MET A 94 11.35 6.55 17.07
CA MET A 94 10.67 6.11 18.30
C MET A 94 10.79 4.62 18.55
N GLY A 95 11.12 3.80 17.54
CA GLY A 95 11.32 2.36 17.64
C GLY A 95 12.77 2.03 17.94
#